data_d55cf37bea6aa66d767996acf6f3bb0b
#
_entry.id   d55cf37bea6aa66d767996acf6f3bb0b
#
_cell.length_a   1.000
_cell.length_b   1.000
_cell.length_c   1.000
_cell.angle_alpha   90.00
_cell.angle_beta   90.00
_cell.angle_gamma   90.00
#
_symmetry.space_group_name_H-M   'P 1'
#
loop_
_entity.id
_entity.type
_entity.pdbx_description
1 polymer ?
#
loop_
_entity_poly.entity_id
_entity_poly.type
_entity_poly.pdbx_seq_one_letter_code
_entity_poly.pdbx_strand_id
1 'polypeptide(L)'
;MKNGMETNGFEHLREAAAPRLLAAAIRAALCVAALALLGTTAQAQAPNATQATRMYNRIAGVPPSASELASMLAAADPVTAALIATKDPAFYNNTIRNMATPWTNRDQTVFAPLNDYTATVVGMVRDDVPFNTLLSADLVYIAGSAATSTYSLPAYSPDNNDLYTAMDAANVDMSNTANLVSSTQSAITGIPAAATAGVMTTRGGASAFFVNGTNRAMFRFTMMNHLCSDLQTVMDITRPPDRIRQDVTRSPGGVSTLFLTNCIGCHSGMDPMAQAFAYYNFSYPTSEVGATDFPTGQIVYTAGQVQPKYHINNTNFPQGFSTADDSWNNRWRTGPNQVLGWSASLTGAGNGAKSLGQELEASTAFATCQVTRVFKDVCLRAPNTSADTAQINSMVTSFQNGYKLRQVFAQSAAYCMGN
;
A
#
# COMPACT_ATOMS: atom_id res chain seq x y z
N MET A 1 90.63 -0.19 15.26
CA MET A 1 91.35 -1.29 14.64
C MET A 1 90.33 -2.11 13.79
N LYS A 2 90.69 -2.13 12.50
CA LYS A 2 90.53 -3.19 11.50
C LYS A 2 89.14 -3.86 11.42
N ASN A 3 88.41 -3.61 10.33
CA ASN A 3 88.43 -4.22 8.98
C ASN A 3 87.61 -5.48 8.90
N GLY A 4 86.79 -5.51 7.88
CA GLY A 4 86.29 -6.68 7.27
C GLY A 4 85.03 -6.40 6.35
N MET A 5 85.34 -6.01 5.14
CA MET A 5 84.45 -5.91 4.02
C MET A 5 84.27 -7.31 3.42
N GLU A 6 83.09 -7.76 3.19
CA GLU A 6 82.81 -8.73 2.10
C GLU A 6 81.44 -8.50 1.47
N THR A 7 81.49 -8.09 0.24
CA THR A 7 80.45 -8.11 -0.77
C THR A 7 80.32 -9.53 -1.32
N ASN A 8 79.10 -10.07 -1.41
CA ASN A 8 78.60 -10.91 -2.54
C ASN A 8 77.24 -11.53 -2.20
N GLY A 9 76.32 -11.38 -3.08
CA GLY A 9 75.06 -12.15 -2.95
C GLY A 9 73.83 -11.54 -3.61
N PHE A 10 73.97 -10.81 -4.70
CA PHE A 10 72.78 -10.27 -5.42
C PHE A 10 72.74 -10.66 -6.90
N GLU A 11 72.84 -11.93 -7.23
CA GLU A 11 72.68 -12.34 -8.65
C GLU A 11 71.82 -13.61 -8.90
N HIS A 12 71.19 -14.21 -7.91
CA HIS A 12 70.44 -15.44 -8.16
C HIS A 12 68.89 -15.36 -7.96
N LEU A 13 68.28 -14.18 -7.95
CA LEU A 13 66.81 -14.05 -7.75
C LEU A 13 66.06 -13.53 -8.97
N ARG A 14 66.62 -13.50 -10.18
CA ARG A 14 65.92 -12.97 -11.37
C ARG A 14 65.37 -14.01 -12.33
N GLU A 15 65.63 -15.29 -12.21
CA GLU A 15 65.19 -16.28 -13.23
C GLU A 15 63.99 -17.16 -12.85
N ALA A 16 63.48 -17.07 -11.62
CA ALA A 16 62.36 -17.93 -11.20
C ALA A 16 60.98 -17.25 -11.13
N ALA A 17 60.87 -15.94 -11.42
CA ALA A 17 59.61 -15.19 -11.26
C ALA A 17 58.72 -15.12 -12.53
N ALA A 18 59.32 -15.20 -13.70
CA ALA A 18 58.57 -15.04 -14.96
C ALA A 18 57.54 -16.12 -15.27
N PRO A 19 57.75 -17.43 -15.07
CA PRO A 19 56.75 -18.45 -15.40
C PRO A 19 55.56 -18.47 -14.39
N ARG A 20 55.78 -18.01 -13.15
CA ARG A 20 54.70 -17.95 -12.13
C ARG A 20 53.75 -16.79 -12.38
N LEU A 21 54.22 -15.65 -12.83
CA LEU A 21 53.41 -14.49 -13.17
C LEU A 21 52.57 -14.72 -14.44
N LEU A 22 53.13 -15.43 -15.45
CA LEU A 22 52.40 -15.79 -16.65
C LEU A 22 51.29 -16.81 -16.34
N ALA A 23 51.54 -17.82 -15.48
CA ALA A 23 50.53 -18.77 -15.05
C ALA A 23 49.41 -18.15 -14.22
N ALA A 24 49.72 -17.16 -13.38
CA ALA A 24 48.74 -16.41 -12.60
C ALA A 24 47.89 -15.50 -13.50
N ALA A 25 48.45 -14.85 -14.50
CA ALA A 25 47.73 -14.04 -15.47
C ALA A 25 46.81 -14.88 -16.36
N ILE A 26 47.20 -16.07 -16.78
CA ILE A 26 46.35 -17.01 -17.56
C ILE A 26 45.22 -17.55 -16.70
N ARG A 27 45.43 -17.84 -15.42
CA ARG A 27 44.38 -18.25 -14.50
C ARG A 27 43.40 -17.13 -14.20
N ALA A 28 43.84 -15.91 -14.01
CA ALA A 28 43.01 -14.74 -13.83
C ALA A 28 42.17 -14.43 -15.10
N ALA A 29 42.74 -14.54 -16.29
CA ALA A 29 42.04 -14.37 -17.55
C ALA A 29 41.01 -15.47 -17.80
N LEU A 30 41.27 -16.72 -17.44
CA LEU A 30 40.33 -17.83 -17.51
C LEU A 30 39.18 -17.69 -16.48
N CYS A 31 39.44 -17.16 -15.28
CA CYS A 31 38.41 -16.87 -14.31
C CYS A 31 37.49 -15.71 -14.74
N VAL A 32 38.04 -14.65 -15.34
CA VAL A 32 37.28 -13.54 -15.90
C VAL A 32 36.47 -14.00 -17.12
N ALA A 33 37.01 -14.84 -17.98
CA ALA A 33 36.27 -15.40 -19.11
C ALA A 33 35.15 -16.37 -18.66
N ALA A 34 35.37 -17.16 -17.59
CA ALA A 34 34.35 -18.03 -17.01
C ALA A 34 33.24 -17.23 -16.31
N LEU A 35 33.57 -16.11 -15.66
CA LEU A 35 32.59 -15.17 -15.09
C LEU A 35 31.82 -14.39 -16.16
N ALA A 36 32.44 -14.07 -17.28
CA ALA A 36 31.77 -13.44 -18.43
C ALA A 36 30.82 -14.42 -19.16
N LEU A 37 31.10 -15.72 -19.15
CA LEU A 37 30.20 -16.75 -19.71
C LEU A 37 29.05 -17.13 -18.79
N LEU A 38 29.12 -16.81 -17.47
CA LEU A 38 28.01 -16.97 -16.53
C LEU A 38 27.06 -15.76 -16.53
N GLY A 39 27.42 -14.68 -17.24
CA GLY A 39 26.62 -13.46 -17.40
C GLY A 39 25.70 -13.45 -18.61
N THR A 40 25.43 -14.58 -19.27
CA THR A 40 24.26 -14.65 -20.15
C THR A 40 23.03 -14.58 -19.24
N THR A 41 22.47 -13.41 -19.10
CA THR A 41 21.07 -13.25 -18.64
C THR A 41 20.27 -14.26 -19.46
N ALA A 42 19.82 -15.34 -18.83
CA ALA A 42 18.83 -16.20 -19.43
C ALA A 42 17.67 -15.26 -19.79
N GLN A 43 17.55 -14.90 -21.07
CA GLN A 43 16.39 -14.16 -21.54
C GLN A 43 15.19 -15.04 -21.20
N ALA A 44 14.30 -14.54 -20.35
CA ALA A 44 13.12 -15.28 -19.97
C ALA A 44 12.38 -15.65 -21.27
N GLN A 45 12.27 -16.94 -21.55
CA GLN A 45 11.62 -17.45 -22.77
C GLN A 45 10.17 -16.97 -22.79
N ALA A 46 9.67 -16.57 -23.95
CA ALA A 46 8.25 -16.25 -24.16
C ALA A 46 7.36 -17.39 -23.65
N PRO A 47 6.20 -17.10 -23.04
CA PRO A 47 5.33 -18.13 -22.50
C PRO A 47 4.76 -19.01 -23.63
N ASN A 48 4.54 -20.29 -23.35
CA ASN A 48 3.74 -21.16 -24.21
C ASN A 48 2.24 -20.85 -24.06
N ALA A 49 1.39 -21.43 -24.91
CA ALA A 49 -0.06 -21.15 -24.93
C ALA A 49 -0.75 -21.45 -23.59
N THR A 50 -0.37 -22.53 -22.91
CA THR A 50 -0.92 -22.88 -21.59
C THR A 50 -0.51 -21.89 -20.52
N GLN A 51 0.73 -21.46 -20.50
CA GLN A 51 1.27 -20.46 -19.58
C GLN A 51 0.60 -19.10 -19.84
N ALA A 52 0.51 -18.67 -21.09
CA ALA A 52 -0.14 -17.41 -21.48
C ALA A 52 -1.62 -17.38 -21.05
N THR A 53 -2.36 -18.45 -21.35
CA THR A 53 -3.77 -18.57 -20.93
C THR A 53 -3.90 -18.55 -19.41
N ARG A 54 -3.03 -19.22 -18.67
CA ARG A 54 -3.02 -19.21 -17.21
C ARG A 54 -2.75 -17.82 -16.65
N MET A 55 -1.76 -17.10 -17.17
CA MET A 55 -1.46 -15.72 -16.75
C MET A 55 -2.65 -14.81 -16.99
N TYR A 56 -3.26 -14.90 -18.17
CA TYR A 56 -4.40 -14.06 -18.53
C TYR A 56 -5.59 -14.29 -17.59
N ASN A 57 -5.97 -15.56 -17.41
CA ASN A 57 -7.07 -15.93 -16.50
C ASN A 57 -6.86 -15.44 -15.07
N ARG A 58 -5.64 -15.44 -14.58
CA ARG A 58 -5.33 -15.02 -13.21
C ARG A 58 -5.29 -13.51 -13.04
N ILE A 59 -4.98 -12.76 -14.10
CA ILE A 59 -4.98 -11.30 -14.09
C ILE A 59 -6.38 -10.76 -14.37
N ALA A 60 -6.98 -11.15 -15.48
CA ALA A 60 -8.26 -10.61 -15.95
C ALA A 60 -9.47 -11.33 -15.36
N GLY A 61 -9.33 -12.60 -14.90
CA GLY A 61 -10.43 -13.42 -14.43
C GLY A 61 -11.29 -13.99 -15.55
N VAL A 62 -10.89 -13.82 -16.81
CA VAL A 62 -11.54 -14.30 -18.02
C VAL A 62 -10.50 -14.91 -18.97
N PRO A 63 -10.87 -15.82 -19.89
CA PRO A 63 -9.95 -16.36 -20.87
C PRO A 63 -9.55 -15.31 -21.92
N PRO A 64 -8.31 -15.38 -22.48
CA PRO A 64 -7.90 -14.52 -23.56
C PRO A 64 -8.68 -14.82 -24.83
N SER A 65 -8.97 -13.80 -25.63
CA SER A 65 -9.37 -13.96 -27.04
C SER A 65 -8.21 -14.56 -27.87
N ALA A 66 -8.51 -15.06 -29.08
CA ALA A 66 -7.49 -15.59 -29.96
C ALA A 66 -6.39 -14.53 -30.31
N SER A 67 -6.79 -13.27 -30.45
CA SER A 67 -5.86 -12.16 -30.75
C SER A 67 -4.98 -11.79 -29.56
N GLU A 68 -5.51 -11.81 -28.36
CA GLU A 68 -4.76 -11.55 -27.12
C GLU A 68 -3.76 -12.68 -26.85
N LEU A 69 -4.21 -13.94 -26.99
CA LEU A 69 -3.32 -15.09 -26.87
C LEU A 69 -2.18 -15.02 -27.88
N ALA A 70 -2.47 -14.73 -29.16
CA ALA A 70 -1.44 -14.55 -30.18
C ALA A 70 -0.45 -13.43 -29.82
N SER A 71 -0.95 -12.31 -29.28
CA SER A 71 -0.12 -11.19 -28.82
C SER A 71 0.78 -11.58 -27.65
N MET A 72 0.27 -12.38 -26.70
CA MET A 72 1.04 -12.87 -25.56
C MET A 72 2.15 -13.84 -25.98
N LEU A 73 1.88 -14.71 -26.95
CA LEU A 73 2.85 -15.66 -27.51
C LEU A 73 3.97 -14.96 -28.30
N ALA A 74 3.67 -13.79 -28.88
CA ALA A 74 4.63 -12.97 -29.61
C ALA A 74 5.43 -12.02 -28.69
N ALA A 75 5.13 -11.96 -27.40
CA ALA A 75 5.84 -11.09 -26.45
C ALA A 75 7.28 -11.55 -26.21
N ALA A 76 8.17 -10.60 -25.95
CA ALA A 76 9.60 -10.88 -25.74
C ALA A 76 9.90 -11.69 -24.48
N ASP A 77 9.06 -11.56 -23.45
CA ASP A 77 9.22 -12.19 -22.14
C ASP A 77 7.85 -12.37 -21.45
N PRO A 78 7.77 -13.19 -20.39
CA PRO A 78 6.51 -13.47 -19.69
C PRO A 78 5.87 -12.26 -19.00
N VAL A 79 6.66 -11.29 -18.53
CA VAL A 79 6.12 -10.09 -17.87
C VAL A 79 5.46 -9.18 -18.90
N THR A 80 6.10 -9.00 -20.06
CA THR A 80 5.53 -8.27 -21.21
C THR A 80 4.24 -8.94 -21.70
N ALA A 81 4.22 -10.28 -21.78
CA ALA A 81 3.01 -11.04 -22.11
C ALA A 81 1.90 -10.79 -21.09
N ALA A 82 2.21 -10.87 -19.79
CA ALA A 82 1.25 -10.68 -18.72
C ALA A 82 0.66 -9.26 -18.67
N LEU A 83 1.42 -8.24 -19.05
CA LEU A 83 0.92 -6.86 -19.18
C LEU A 83 -0.19 -6.70 -20.23
N ILE A 84 -0.30 -7.61 -21.20
CA ILE A 84 -1.41 -7.62 -22.16
C ILE A 84 -2.73 -7.89 -21.42
N ALA A 85 -2.76 -8.85 -20.51
CA ALA A 85 -3.93 -9.16 -19.71
C ALA A 85 -4.40 -8.01 -18.81
N THR A 86 -3.50 -7.11 -18.40
CA THR A 86 -3.90 -5.92 -17.63
C THR A 86 -4.60 -4.84 -18.46
N LYS A 87 -4.74 -5.04 -19.77
CA LYS A 87 -5.52 -4.14 -20.64
C LYS A 87 -6.97 -4.59 -20.79
N ASP A 88 -7.30 -5.81 -20.38
CA ASP A 88 -8.67 -6.33 -20.42
C ASP A 88 -9.57 -5.54 -19.47
N PRO A 89 -10.79 -5.13 -19.92
CA PRO A 89 -11.76 -4.46 -19.05
C PRO A 89 -12.09 -5.24 -17.77
N ALA A 90 -12.10 -6.56 -17.82
CA ALA A 90 -12.40 -7.41 -16.66
C ALA A 90 -11.33 -7.27 -15.57
N PHE A 91 -10.08 -6.95 -15.90
CA PHE A 91 -9.05 -6.67 -14.90
C PHE A 91 -9.46 -5.53 -13.98
N TYR A 92 -10.04 -4.45 -14.51
CA TYR A 92 -10.47 -3.28 -13.75
C TYR A 92 -11.84 -3.49 -13.10
N ASN A 93 -12.80 -3.99 -13.87
CA ASN A 93 -14.19 -4.12 -13.45
C ASN A 93 -14.41 -5.27 -12.46
N ASN A 94 -13.52 -6.28 -12.44
CA ASN A 94 -13.62 -7.44 -11.54
C ASN A 94 -12.41 -7.54 -10.62
N THR A 95 -11.19 -7.75 -11.17
CA THR A 95 -10.02 -8.09 -10.35
C THR A 95 -9.64 -6.95 -9.40
N ILE A 96 -9.40 -5.74 -9.91
CA ILE A 96 -9.03 -4.60 -9.07
C ILE A 96 -10.19 -4.16 -8.17
N ARG A 97 -11.40 -4.14 -8.69
CA ARG A 97 -12.59 -3.85 -7.89
C ARG A 97 -12.73 -4.81 -6.70
N ASN A 98 -12.67 -6.12 -6.92
CA ASN A 98 -12.80 -7.12 -5.85
C ASN A 98 -11.63 -7.07 -4.86
N MET A 99 -10.41 -6.73 -5.31
CA MET A 99 -9.27 -6.50 -4.44
C MET A 99 -9.50 -5.30 -3.51
N ALA A 100 -10.07 -4.20 -4.02
CA ALA A 100 -10.22 -2.95 -3.28
C ALA A 100 -11.48 -2.89 -2.41
N THR A 101 -12.58 -3.53 -2.81
CA THR A 101 -13.88 -3.46 -2.10
C THR A 101 -13.80 -3.82 -0.61
N PRO A 102 -13.06 -4.86 -0.18
CA PRO A 102 -12.89 -5.18 1.25
C PRO A 102 -12.26 -4.05 2.08
N TRP A 103 -11.51 -3.16 1.45
CA TRP A 103 -10.85 -2.06 2.16
C TRP A 103 -11.82 -0.93 2.55
N THR A 104 -13.02 -0.94 2.00
CA THR A 104 -14.01 0.13 2.16
C THR A 104 -15.04 -0.15 3.26
N ASN A 105 -14.94 -1.31 3.94
CA ASN A 105 -15.92 -1.70 4.95
C ASN A 105 -15.26 -2.47 6.11
N ARG A 106 -15.92 -2.46 7.27
CA ARG A 106 -15.38 -3.06 8.51
C ARG A 106 -15.42 -4.59 8.49
N ASP A 107 -16.35 -5.17 7.74
CA ASP A 107 -16.49 -6.62 7.61
C ASP A 107 -15.51 -7.20 6.59
N GLN A 108 -14.76 -6.34 5.88
CA GLN A 108 -13.81 -6.69 4.84
C GLN A 108 -14.42 -7.63 3.78
N THR A 109 -15.70 -7.45 3.47
CA THR A 109 -16.41 -8.22 2.48
C THR A 109 -16.29 -7.62 1.07
N VAL A 110 -16.32 -8.49 0.06
CA VAL A 110 -16.36 -8.10 -1.36
C VAL A 110 -17.76 -7.66 -1.83
N PHE A 111 -18.78 -7.82 -0.98
CA PHE A 111 -20.18 -7.54 -1.33
C PHE A 111 -20.61 -6.09 -1.03
N ALA A 112 -19.69 -5.24 -0.58
CA ALA A 112 -19.97 -3.82 -0.41
C ALA A 112 -20.19 -3.15 -1.79
N PRO A 113 -21.13 -2.17 -1.90
CA PRO A 113 -21.37 -1.45 -3.13
C PRO A 113 -20.14 -0.72 -3.66
N LEU A 114 -20.08 -0.50 -4.98
CA LEU A 114 -19.11 0.41 -5.58
C LEU A 114 -19.24 1.79 -4.91
N ASN A 115 -18.10 2.40 -4.64
CA ASN A 115 -18.01 3.70 -3.97
C ASN A 115 -16.76 4.47 -4.45
N ASP A 116 -16.61 5.72 -4.00
CA ASP A 116 -15.50 6.60 -4.40
C ASP A 116 -14.10 6.05 -4.02
N TYR A 117 -14.00 5.32 -2.92
CA TYR A 117 -12.75 4.66 -2.53
C TYR A 117 -12.36 3.59 -3.56
N THR A 118 -13.26 2.62 -3.82
CA THR A 118 -13.01 1.54 -4.78
C THR A 118 -12.75 2.08 -6.18
N ALA A 119 -13.58 3.02 -6.65
CA ALA A 119 -13.40 3.66 -7.95
C ALA A 119 -12.05 4.39 -8.07
N THR A 120 -11.59 5.02 -6.97
CA THR A 120 -10.28 5.68 -6.94
C THR A 120 -9.14 4.67 -7.07
N VAL A 121 -9.20 3.54 -6.38
CA VAL A 121 -8.20 2.47 -6.53
C VAL A 121 -8.17 1.94 -7.97
N VAL A 122 -9.34 1.67 -8.56
CA VAL A 122 -9.45 1.22 -9.96
C VAL A 122 -8.82 2.24 -10.91
N GLY A 123 -9.15 3.52 -10.76
CA GLY A 123 -8.62 4.58 -11.61
C GLY A 123 -7.10 4.76 -11.46
N MET A 124 -6.58 4.74 -10.23
CA MET A 124 -5.13 4.85 -9.98
C MET A 124 -4.35 3.70 -10.64
N VAL A 125 -4.86 2.47 -10.55
CA VAL A 125 -4.21 1.30 -11.19
C VAL A 125 -4.30 1.40 -12.71
N ARG A 126 -5.43 1.83 -13.26
CA ARG A 126 -5.63 1.98 -14.70
C ARG A 126 -4.67 3.02 -15.32
N ASP A 127 -4.56 4.16 -14.64
CA ASP A 127 -3.81 5.31 -15.17
C ASP A 127 -2.33 5.30 -14.71
N ASP A 128 -1.88 4.20 -14.08
CA ASP A 128 -0.52 4.06 -13.54
C ASP A 128 -0.11 5.22 -12.60
N VAL A 129 -1.07 5.76 -11.84
CA VAL A 129 -0.75 6.74 -10.79
C VAL A 129 0.12 6.04 -9.74
N PRO A 130 1.21 6.68 -9.27
CA PRO A 130 2.08 6.08 -8.26
C PRO A 130 1.27 5.66 -7.02
N PHE A 131 1.21 4.35 -6.75
CA PHE A 131 0.32 3.80 -5.73
C PHE A 131 0.70 4.22 -4.29
N ASN A 132 1.94 4.70 -4.09
CA ASN A 132 2.37 5.31 -2.84
C ASN A 132 1.85 6.74 -2.64
N THR A 133 0.83 7.15 -3.36
CA THR A 133 0.05 8.37 -3.12
C THR A 133 -1.40 8.04 -2.71
N LEU A 134 -1.70 6.76 -2.52
CA LEU A 134 -3.03 6.25 -2.20
C LEU A 134 -3.60 6.86 -0.91
N LEU A 135 -2.75 7.12 0.09
CA LEU A 135 -3.15 7.62 1.41
C LEU A 135 -2.94 9.13 1.58
N SER A 136 -2.43 9.84 0.56
CA SER A 136 -2.08 11.25 0.71
C SER A 136 -2.53 12.15 -0.45
N ALA A 137 -2.84 11.60 -1.64
CA ALA A 137 -3.20 12.42 -2.79
C ALA A 137 -4.54 13.15 -2.60
N ASP A 138 -4.62 14.36 -3.15
CA ASP A 138 -5.90 15.06 -3.37
C ASP A 138 -6.53 14.52 -4.66
N LEU A 139 -7.00 13.27 -4.62
CA LEU A 139 -7.44 12.52 -5.79
C LEU A 139 -8.69 11.70 -5.47
N VAL A 140 -9.61 11.71 -6.41
CA VAL A 140 -10.78 10.83 -6.44
C VAL A 140 -11.14 10.54 -7.89
N TYR A 141 -11.77 9.40 -8.16
CA TYR A 141 -12.26 9.07 -9.48
C TYR A 141 -13.80 9.03 -9.49
N ILE A 142 -14.38 9.72 -10.47
CA ILE A 142 -15.83 9.90 -10.64
C ILE A 142 -16.26 9.51 -12.07
N ALA A 143 -17.55 9.42 -12.31
CA ALA A 143 -18.06 9.24 -13.67
C ALA A 143 -17.70 10.44 -14.56
N GLY A 144 -17.16 10.16 -15.74
CA GLY A 144 -16.94 11.14 -16.79
C GLY A 144 -18.21 11.58 -17.48
N SER A 145 -18.18 12.70 -18.18
CA SER A 145 -19.34 13.23 -18.92
C SER A 145 -19.90 12.23 -19.96
N ALA A 146 -19.03 11.43 -20.58
CA ALA A 146 -19.43 10.39 -21.53
C ALA A 146 -20.29 9.32 -20.84
N ALA A 147 -19.87 8.80 -19.68
CA ALA A 147 -20.65 7.83 -18.92
C ALA A 147 -21.94 8.46 -18.37
N THR A 148 -21.87 9.67 -17.81
CA THR A 148 -23.03 10.39 -17.30
C THR A 148 -24.12 10.53 -18.37
N SER A 149 -23.74 10.92 -19.60
CA SER A 149 -24.67 11.05 -20.70
C SER A 149 -25.21 9.70 -21.21
N THR A 150 -24.32 8.71 -21.37
CA THR A 150 -24.68 7.39 -21.95
C THR A 150 -25.61 6.61 -21.02
N TYR A 151 -25.34 6.63 -19.72
CA TYR A 151 -26.06 5.82 -18.73
C TYR A 151 -27.03 6.62 -17.86
N SER A 152 -27.21 7.93 -18.14
CA SER A 152 -28.07 8.84 -17.36
C SER A 152 -27.73 8.83 -15.87
N LEU A 153 -26.43 8.86 -15.54
CA LEU A 153 -25.96 8.81 -14.16
C LEU A 153 -26.22 10.13 -13.43
N PRO A 154 -26.53 10.09 -12.12
CA PRO A 154 -26.60 11.30 -11.31
C PRO A 154 -25.22 11.97 -11.21
N ALA A 155 -25.21 13.26 -10.88
CA ALA A 155 -23.96 13.94 -10.54
C ALA A 155 -23.36 13.37 -9.24
N TYR A 156 -22.04 13.50 -9.08
CA TYR A 156 -21.39 13.21 -7.80
C TYR A 156 -21.98 14.08 -6.69
N SER A 157 -22.23 13.46 -5.53
CA SER A 157 -22.64 14.16 -4.32
C SER A 157 -21.72 13.78 -3.16
N PRO A 158 -21.27 14.72 -2.32
CA PRO A 158 -20.54 14.39 -1.10
C PRO A 158 -21.42 13.74 -0.02
N ASP A 159 -22.75 13.79 -0.18
CA ASP A 159 -23.73 13.37 0.85
C ASP A 159 -24.26 11.95 0.66
N ASN A 160 -24.09 11.34 -0.52
CA ASN A 160 -24.62 10.02 -0.80
C ASN A 160 -23.73 9.22 -1.76
N ASN A 161 -24.09 7.95 -2.01
CA ASN A 161 -23.37 7.05 -2.90
C ASN A 161 -24.07 6.84 -4.25
N ASP A 162 -25.06 7.67 -4.58
CA ASP A 162 -25.98 7.44 -5.70
C ASP A 162 -25.27 7.31 -7.05
N LEU A 163 -24.24 8.14 -7.29
CA LEU A 163 -23.44 8.05 -8.51
C LEU A 163 -22.85 6.65 -8.69
N TYR A 164 -22.18 6.13 -7.66
CA TYR A 164 -21.48 4.85 -7.75
C TYR A 164 -22.46 3.67 -7.75
N THR A 165 -23.56 3.79 -7.03
CA THR A 165 -24.65 2.81 -7.08
C THR A 165 -25.26 2.73 -8.48
N ALA A 166 -25.46 3.87 -9.15
CA ALA A 166 -25.96 3.92 -10.51
C ALA A 166 -24.93 3.40 -11.53
N MET A 167 -23.63 3.72 -11.35
CA MET A 167 -22.55 3.16 -12.17
C MET A 167 -22.51 1.63 -12.08
N ASP A 168 -22.69 1.09 -10.88
CA ASP A 168 -22.71 -0.34 -10.62
C ASP A 168 -23.92 -1.02 -11.29
N ALA A 169 -25.10 -0.47 -11.09
CA ALA A 169 -26.34 -0.96 -11.71
C ALA A 169 -26.31 -0.92 -13.24
N ALA A 170 -25.64 0.08 -13.81
CA ALA A 170 -25.48 0.22 -15.27
C ALA A 170 -24.29 -0.59 -15.84
N ASN A 171 -23.52 -1.30 -15.00
CA ASN A 171 -22.29 -2.00 -15.37
C ASN A 171 -21.33 -1.09 -16.17
N VAL A 172 -21.10 0.12 -15.69
CA VAL A 172 -20.20 1.08 -16.35
C VAL A 172 -18.80 0.50 -16.44
N ASP A 173 -18.26 0.45 -17.65
CA ASP A 173 -16.88 -0.01 -17.88
C ASP A 173 -15.87 1.01 -17.35
N MET A 174 -15.27 0.72 -16.19
CA MET A 174 -14.26 1.55 -15.53
C MET A 174 -12.87 1.45 -16.18
N SER A 175 -12.65 0.51 -17.10
CA SER A 175 -11.41 0.47 -17.88
C SER A 175 -11.33 1.61 -18.90
N ASN A 176 -12.48 2.12 -19.31
CA ASN A 176 -12.56 3.23 -20.24
C ASN A 176 -12.29 4.56 -19.54
N THR A 177 -11.24 5.26 -19.98
CA THR A 177 -10.81 6.54 -19.41
C THR A 177 -11.82 7.67 -19.58
N ALA A 178 -12.76 7.57 -20.52
CA ALA A 178 -13.86 8.52 -20.68
C ALA A 178 -15.03 8.26 -19.71
N ASN A 179 -15.15 7.02 -19.21
CA ASN A 179 -16.22 6.65 -18.27
C ASN A 179 -15.86 6.93 -16.82
N LEU A 180 -14.61 6.70 -16.45
CA LEU A 180 -14.09 6.94 -15.11
C LEU A 180 -12.94 7.95 -15.21
N VAL A 181 -13.12 9.14 -14.66
CA VAL A 181 -12.16 10.26 -14.77
C VAL A 181 -11.65 10.69 -13.41
N SER A 182 -10.41 11.16 -13.37
CA SER A 182 -9.83 11.74 -12.16
C SER A 182 -10.40 13.13 -11.86
N SER A 183 -10.57 13.43 -10.57
CA SER A 183 -10.89 14.74 -10.03
C SER A 183 -10.11 14.96 -8.75
N THR A 184 -10.09 16.17 -8.20
CA THR A 184 -9.56 16.42 -6.86
C THR A 184 -10.68 16.33 -5.83
N GLN A 185 -10.39 15.72 -4.68
CA GLN A 185 -11.35 15.67 -3.57
C GLN A 185 -11.71 17.09 -3.12
N SER A 186 -10.71 17.98 -3.05
CA SER A 186 -10.92 19.36 -2.63
C SER A 186 -11.90 20.14 -3.51
N ALA A 187 -11.94 19.83 -4.82
CA ALA A 187 -12.86 20.50 -5.74
C ALA A 187 -14.33 20.06 -5.55
N ILE A 188 -14.58 18.83 -5.10
CA ILE A 188 -15.94 18.26 -5.09
C ILE A 188 -16.51 18.00 -3.69
N THR A 189 -15.67 18.01 -2.63
CA THR A 189 -16.10 17.75 -1.25
C THR A 189 -16.08 19.00 -0.36
N GLY A 190 -15.40 20.07 -0.78
CA GLY A 190 -15.17 21.25 0.03
C GLY A 190 -14.09 21.09 1.10
N ILE A 191 -13.43 19.92 1.21
CA ILE A 191 -12.30 19.72 2.11
C ILE A 191 -11.07 20.40 1.50
N PRO A 192 -10.33 21.25 2.25
CA PRO A 192 -9.12 21.87 1.72
C PRO A 192 -8.11 20.85 1.20
N ALA A 193 -7.43 21.14 0.10
CA ALA A 193 -6.43 20.23 -0.50
C ALA A 193 -5.31 19.80 0.47
N ALA A 194 -5.00 20.64 1.46
CA ALA A 194 -4.05 20.31 2.53
C ALA A 194 -4.59 19.25 3.51
N ALA A 195 -5.91 19.08 3.57
CA ALA A 195 -6.60 18.15 4.47
C ALA A 195 -7.10 16.88 3.75
N THR A 196 -7.07 16.83 2.43
CA THR A 196 -7.36 15.60 1.70
C THR A 196 -6.23 14.58 1.90
N ALA A 197 -6.56 13.32 2.08
CA ALA A 197 -5.62 12.26 2.42
C ALA A 197 -5.96 10.96 1.67
N GLY A 198 -5.94 11.02 0.35
CA GLY A 198 -6.21 9.87 -0.51
C GLY A 198 -7.52 9.18 -0.16
N VAL A 199 -7.50 7.86 -0.19
CA VAL A 199 -8.70 7.05 0.09
C VAL A 199 -9.23 7.16 1.52
N MET A 200 -8.41 7.63 2.47
CA MET A 200 -8.84 7.85 3.86
C MET A 200 -9.89 8.98 3.97
N THR A 201 -9.85 9.94 3.07
CA THR A 201 -10.78 11.09 3.06
C THR A 201 -11.80 11.02 1.93
N THR A 202 -11.91 9.88 1.23
CA THR A 202 -13.09 9.61 0.41
C THR A 202 -14.33 9.46 1.28
N ARG A 203 -15.51 9.69 0.71
CA ARG A 203 -16.77 9.50 1.44
C ARG A 203 -16.93 8.05 1.92
N GLY A 204 -16.62 7.06 1.06
CA GLY A 204 -16.67 5.64 1.41
C GLY A 204 -15.77 5.29 2.58
N GLY A 205 -14.50 5.74 2.56
CA GLY A 205 -13.57 5.55 3.68
C GLY A 205 -14.04 6.24 4.96
N ALA A 206 -14.50 7.48 4.86
CA ALA A 206 -14.96 8.26 6.00
C ALA A 206 -16.22 7.67 6.65
N SER A 207 -17.20 7.23 5.85
CA SER A 207 -18.43 6.61 6.35
C SER A 207 -18.17 5.30 7.10
N ALA A 208 -17.18 4.53 6.67
CA ALA A 208 -16.80 3.30 7.33
C ALA A 208 -15.97 3.53 8.62
N PHE A 209 -15.08 4.53 8.64
CA PHE A 209 -14.01 4.56 9.63
C PHE A 209 -13.94 5.83 10.48
N PHE A 210 -14.57 6.95 10.09
CA PHE A 210 -14.67 8.15 10.93
C PHE A 210 -15.94 8.18 11.80
N VAL A 211 -16.63 7.07 11.87
CA VAL A 211 -17.82 6.89 12.69
C VAL A 211 -17.46 6.38 14.09
N ASN A 212 -18.09 6.90 15.11
CA ASN A 212 -17.93 6.53 16.51
C ASN A 212 -16.49 6.63 17.05
N GLY A 213 -16.35 6.79 18.33
CA GLY A 213 -15.08 6.86 19.03
C GLY A 213 -14.17 7.97 18.45
N THR A 214 -12.88 7.81 18.57
CA THR A 214 -11.87 8.81 18.28
C THR A 214 -11.08 8.50 17.01
N ASN A 215 -11.74 8.08 15.95
CA ASN A 215 -11.16 7.77 14.63
C ASN A 215 -10.04 6.69 14.67
N ARG A 216 -9.94 5.91 15.75
CA ARG A 216 -9.02 4.77 15.84
C ARG A 216 -9.30 3.70 14.79
N ALA A 217 -10.57 3.56 14.38
CA ALA A 217 -10.95 2.66 13.30
C ALA A 217 -10.25 3.04 12.00
N MET A 218 -10.24 4.33 11.61
CA MET A 218 -9.52 4.77 10.43
C MET A 218 -8.04 4.35 10.49
N PHE A 219 -7.36 4.58 11.61
CA PHE A 219 -5.97 4.17 11.76
C PHE A 219 -5.81 2.64 11.65
N ARG A 220 -6.60 1.87 12.41
CA ARG A 220 -6.51 0.40 12.41
C ARG A 220 -6.75 -0.20 11.04
N PHE A 221 -7.83 0.20 10.37
CA PHE A 221 -8.16 -0.35 9.05
C PHE A 221 -7.17 0.11 7.97
N THR A 222 -6.59 1.30 8.07
CA THR A 222 -5.48 1.73 7.20
C THR A 222 -4.26 0.83 7.38
N MET A 223 -3.89 0.50 8.62
CA MET A 223 -2.80 -0.44 8.92
C MET A 223 -3.09 -1.84 8.36
N MET A 224 -4.29 -2.37 8.58
CA MET A 224 -4.71 -3.69 8.07
C MET A 224 -4.74 -3.73 6.54
N ASN A 225 -5.34 -2.72 5.92
CA ASN A 225 -5.58 -2.70 4.49
C ASN A 225 -4.34 -2.35 3.67
N HIS A 226 -3.43 -1.54 4.22
CA HIS A 226 -2.33 -1.00 3.41
C HIS A 226 -0.93 -1.36 3.92
N LEU A 227 -0.78 -1.74 5.19
CA LEU A 227 0.47 -2.26 5.74
C LEU A 227 0.38 -3.75 6.13
N CYS A 228 -0.76 -4.41 5.89
CA CYS A 228 -1.02 -5.81 6.25
C CYS A 228 -0.73 -6.12 7.74
N SER A 229 -0.95 -5.16 8.61
CA SER A 229 -0.63 -5.23 10.03
C SER A 229 -1.84 -4.81 10.87
N ASP A 230 -2.45 -5.75 11.60
CA ASP A 230 -3.44 -5.37 12.62
C ASP A 230 -2.73 -4.94 13.91
N LEU A 231 -3.40 -4.16 14.73
CA LEU A 231 -2.88 -3.63 16.00
C LEU A 231 -2.35 -4.73 16.91
N GLN A 232 -2.92 -5.93 16.85
CA GLN A 232 -2.45 -7.08 17.63
C GLN A 232 -1.05 -7.56 17.22
N THR A 233 -0.68 -7.38 15.95
CA THR A 233 0.64 -7.81 15.44
C THR A 233 1.74 -6.78 15.68
N VAL A 234 1.35 -5.54 15.97
CA VAL A 234 2.26 -4.41 16.22
C VAL A 234 2.17 -3.88 17.66
N MET A 235 1.64 -4.69 18.59
CA MET A 235 1.62 -4.32 20.00
C MET A 235 3.02 -4.06 20.53
N ASP A 236 3.20 -2.93 21.22
CA ASP A 236 4.48 -2.54 21.80
C ASP A 236 4.28 -1.87 23.17
N ILE A 237 4.53 -2.60 24.24
CA ILE A 237 4.43 -2.11 25.61
C ILE A 237 5.63 -1.27 26.06
N THR A 238 6.66 -1.16 25.21
CA THR A 238 7.88 -0.40 25.53
C THR A 238 7.77 1.08 25.12
N ARG A 239 6.69 1.45 24.42
CA ARG A 239 6.46 2.85 24.04
C ARG A 239 5.83 3.63 25.19
N PRO A 240 6.14 4.93 25.33
CA PRO A 240 5.57 5.77 26.38
C PRO A 240 4.03 5.86 26.23
N PRO A 241 3.27 5.69 27.31
CA PRO A 241 1.81 5.80 27.28
C PRO A 241 1.29 7.23 27.53
N ASP A 242 2.14 8.25 27.39
CA ASP A 242 1.86 9.65 27.72
C ASP A 242 0.84 10.32 26.78
N ARG A 243 0.63 9.76 25.56
CA ARG A 243 -0.37 10.23 24.62
C ARG A 243 -1.66 9.38 24.58
N ILE A 244 -1.88 8.54 25.59
CA ILE A 244 -3.16 7.85 25.73
C ILE A 244 -4.23 8.86 26.12
N ARG A 245 -5.23 9.01 25.26
CA ARG A 245 -6.27 10.03 25.40
C ARG A 245 -7.21 9.75 26.58
N GLN A 246 -7.91 10.80 27.01
CA GLN A 246 -8.86 10.76 28.13
C GLN A 246 -10.06 9.83 27.90
N ASP A 247 -10.39 9.48 26.66
CA ASP A 247 -11.43 8.51 26.35
C ASP A 247 -11.03 7.05 26.67
N VAL A 248 -9.74 6.81 26.96
CA VAL A 248 -9.23 5.51 27.41
C VAL A 248 -8.72 5.65 28.84
N THR A 249 -9.42 5.06 29.79
CA THR A 249 -8.97 5.06 31.20
C THR A 249 -7.72 4.19 31.35
N ARG A 250 -6.71 4.72 32.08
CA ARG A 250 -5.52 3.94 32.48
C ARG A 250 -5.81 2.99 33.65
N SER A 251 -6.98 3.07 34.23
CA SER A 251 -7.41 2.23 35.36
C SER A 251 -8.87 1.81 35.16
N PRO A 252 -9.20 0.97 34.15
CA PRO A 252 -10.56 0.53 33.92
C PRO A 252 -11.15 -0.14 35.14
N GLY A 253 -12.29 0.36 35.65
CA GLY A 253 -12.90 -0.13 36.86
C GLY A 253 -12.03 0.03 38.13
N GLY A 254 -11.06 0.95 38.13
CA GLY A 254 -10.10 1.15 39.23
C GLY A 254 -8.88 0.23 39.20
N VAL A 255 -8.69 -0.55 38.13
CA VAL A 255 -7.61 -1.55 38.00
C VAL A 255 -6.60 -1.16 36.93
N SER A 256 -5.51 -0.51 37.30
CA SER A 256 -4.45 -0.13 36.38
C SER A 256 -3.73 -1.34 35.71
N THR A 257 -3.69 -2.48 36.39
CA THR A 257 -3.13 -3.72 35.83
C THR A 257 -3.87 -4.16 34.56
N LEU A 258 -5.18 -3.99 34.49
CA LEU A 258 -5.97 -4.31 33.31
C LEU A 258 -5.55 -3.46 32.11
N PHE A 259 -5.32 -2.15 32.30
CA PHE A 259 -4.79 -1.27 31.26
C PHE A 259 -3.40 -1.70 30.81
N LEU A 260 -2.48 -1.93 31.73
CA LEU A 260 -1.09 -2.30 31.44
C LEU A 260 -0.98 -3.65 30.73
N THR A 261 -1.91 -4.60 31.02
CA THR A 261 -1.89 -5.94 30.42
C THR A 261 -2.57 -5.98 29.06
N ASN A 262 -3.70 -5.29 28.87
CA ASN A 262 -4.57 -5.50 27.73
C ASN A 262 -4.65 -4.30 26.76
N CYS A 263 -4.35 -3.08 27.20
CA CYS A 263 -4.63 -1.88 26.40
C CYS A 263 -3.37 -1.15 25.91
N ILE A 264 -2.36 -1.06 26.77
CA ILE A 264 -1.17 -0.22 26.52
C ILE A 264 -0.45 -0.58 25.22
N GLY A 265 -0.35 -1.87 24.90
CA GLY A 265 0.41 -2.34 23.73
C GLY A 265 -0.08 -1.77 22.42
N CYS A 266 -1.39 -1.64 22.24
CA CYS A 266 -2.00 -1.03 21.05
C CYS A 266 -2.03 0.49 21.16
N HIS A 267 -2.48 1.03 22.29
CA HIS A 267 -2.73 2.46 22.45
C HIS A 267 -1.47 3.31 22.48
N SER A 268 -0.35 2.81 22.97
CA SER A 268 0.91 3.54 23.03
C SER A 268 1.48 3.92 21.66
N GLY A 269 1.19 3.13 20.63
CA GLY A 269 1.58 3.43 19.26
C GLY A 269 0.46 4.05 18.43
N MET A 270 -0.75 3.51 18.53
CA MET A 270 -1.92 3.96 17.76
C MET A 270 -2.35 5.38 18.11
N ASP A 271 -2.55 5.70 19.40
CA ASP A 271 -3.13 6.97 19.80
C ASP A 271 -2.30 8.19 19.38
N PRO A 272 -0.94 8.18 19.48
CA PRO A 272 -0.13 9.29 18.97
C PRO A 272 -0.27 9.51 17.47
N MET A 273 -0.47 8.45 16.66
CA MET A 273 -0.65 8.56 15.20
C MET A 273 -2.10 8.87 14.81
N ALA A 274 -3.09 8.22 15.44
CA ALA A 274 -4.50 8.43 15.14
C ALA A 274 -4.98 9.86 15.49
N GLN A 275 -4.17 10.63 16.22
CA GLN A 275 -4.42 12.04 16.47
C GLN A 275 -4.44 12.88 15.19
N ALA A 276 -3.76 12.44 14.13
CA ALA A 276 -3.83 13.04 12.80
C ALA A 276 -5.26 13.23 12.26
N PHE A 277 -6.21 12.47 12.78
CA PHE A 277 -7.62 12.53 12.40
C PHE A 277 -8.49 13.37 13.34
N ALA A 278 -7.89 14.18 14.23
CA ALA A 278 -8.62 14.91 15.26
C ALA A 278 -9.63 15.93 14.71
N TYR A 279 -9.40 16.46 13.51
CA TYR A 279 -10.28 17.44 12.86
C TYR A 279 -11.35 16.81 11.97
N TYR A 280 -11.39 15.48 11.83
CA TYR A 280 -12.31 14.78 10.93
C TYR A 280 -13.44 14.09 11.69
N ASN A 281 -14.60 14.06 11.05
CA ASN A 281 -15.76 13.29 11.45
C ASN A 281 -16.53 12.83 10.20
N PHE A 282 -17.49 11.94 10.39
CA PHE A 282 -18.52 11.67 9.42
C PHE A 282 -19.86 12.06 10.01
N SER A 283 -20.62 12.91 9.32
CA SER A 283 -21.94 13.37 9.74
C SER A 283 -23.00 12.64 8.93
N TYR A 284 -23.97 12.03 9.61
CA TYR A 284 -25.13 11.41 8.98
C TYR A 284 -26.41 11.77 9.76
N PRO A 285 -27.58 11.63 9.11
CA PRO A 285 -28.84 11.77 9.79
C PRO A 285 -28.91 10.84 11.01
N THR A 286 -29.53 11.30 12.08
CA THR A 286 -29.64 10.52 13.33
C THR A 286 -30.36 9.18 13.14
N SER A 287 -31.23 9.07 12.11
CA SER A 287 -31.94 7.85 11.75
C SER A 287 -31.04 6.78 11.13
N GLU A 288 -29.84 7.13 10.68
CA GLU A 288 -28.90 6.22 9.99
C GLU A 288 -27.65 5.90 10.84
N VAL A 289 -27.61 6.33 12.09
CA VAL A 289 -26.47 6.05 12.96
C VAL A 289 -26.27 4.54 13.14
N GLY A 290 -25.12 4.05 12.66
CA GLY A 290 -24.79 2.63 12.70
C GLY A 290 -25.24 1.83 11.50
N ALA A 291 -25.78 2.46 10.44
CA ALA A 291 -26.01 1.81 9.15
C ALA A 291 -24.68 1.30 8.57
N THR A 292 -24.70 0.08 8.01
CA THR A 292 -23.51 -0.61 7.53
C THR A 292 -23.21 -0.37 6.06
N ASP A 293 -24.21 0.07 5.28
CA ASP A 293 -24.14 0.15 3.80
C ASP A 293 -24.12 1.61 3.32
N PHE A 294 -22.95 2.26 3.40
CA PHE A 294 -22.70 3.60 2.88
C PHE A 294 -23.84 4.60 3.16
N PRO A 295 -24.13 4.88 4.45
CA PRO A 295 -25.27 5.70 4.84
C PRO A 295 -25.22 7.08 4.18
N THR A 296 -26.37 7.73 4.01
CA THR A 296 -26.43 9.14 3.66
C THR A 296 -25.63 9.96 4.66
N GLY A 297 -24.84 10.91 4.18
CA GLY A 297 -23.98 11.74 5.04
C GLY A 297 -22.63 12.01 4.40
N GLN A 298 -21.91 12.95 4.98
CA GLN A 298 -20.69 13.48 4.42
C GLN A 298 -19.53 13.47 5.41
N ILE A 299 -18.32 13.47 4.86
CA ILE A 299 -17.13 13.74 5.65
C ILE A 299 -17.14 15.21 6.11
N VAL A 300 -16.81 15.41 7.39
CA VAL A 300 -16.68 16.74 8.00
C VAL A 300 -15.23 16.96 8.37
N TYR A 301 -14.72 18.12 8.00
CA TYR A 301 -13.40 18.61 8.41
C TYR A 301 -13.52 20.04 8.92
N THR A 302 -13.01 20.31 10.11
CA THR A 302 -12.99 21.68 10.67
C THR A 302 -11.57 22.03 11.06
N ALA A 303 -10.94 22.88 10.25
CA ALA A 303 -9.55 23.29 10.47
C ALA A 303 -9.35 23.92 11.86
N GLY A 304 -8.33 23.47 12.58
CA GLY A 304 -7.96 23.98 13.90
C GLY A 304 -8.94 23.63 15.01
N GLN A 305 -9.96 22.78 14.76
CA GLN A 305 -10.94 22.39 15.74
C GLN A 305 -10.98 20.88 15.94
N VAL A 306 -10.55 20.44 17.11
CA VAL A 306 -10.66 19.04 17.52
C VAL A 306 -12.13 18.66 17.66
N GLN A 307 -12.51 17.54 17.06
CA GLN A 307 -13.90 17.05 17.12
C GLN A 307 -14.32 16.70 18.54
N PRO A 308 -15.55 17.02 18.96
CA PRO A 308 -16.02 16.80 20.34
C PRO A 308 -15.83 15.37 20.86
N LYS A 309 -15.90 14.38 19.98
CA LYS A 309 -15.72 12.96 20.33
C LYS A 309 -14.33 12.63 20.91
N TYR A 310 -13.32 13.49 20.71
CA TYR A 310 -12.00 13.33 21.31
C TYR A 310 -11.97 13.74 22.79
N HIS A 311 -12.98 14.46 23.26
CA HIS A 311 -13.09 14.99 24.62
C HIS A 311 -14.25 14.38 25.43
N ILE A 312 -14.88 13.31 24.92
CA ILE A 312 -16.12 12.76 25.48
C ILE A 312 -16.00 12.33 26.95
N ASN A 313 -14.82 11.96 27.40
CA ASN A 313 -14.55 11.48 28.75
C ASN A 313 -13.68 12.42 29.61
N ASN A 314 -13.51 13.69 29.18
CA ASN A 314 -12.63 14.63 29.86
C ASN A 314 -12.97 14.81 31.34
N THR A 315 -14.26 14.81 31.70
CA THR A 315 -14.73 14.96 33.07
C THR A 315 -14.48 13.68 33.90
N ASN A 316 -14.65 12.51 33.29
CA ASN A 316 -14.54 11.23 34.00
C ASN A 316 -13.08 10.75 34.11
N PHE A 317 -12.24 11.12 33.17
CA PHE A 317 -10.84 10.67 33.06
C PHE A 317 -9.88 11.84 32.85
N PRO A 318 -9.74 12.75 33.82
CA PRO A 318 -8.92 13.95 33.65
C PRO A 318 -7.42 13.67 33.56
N GLN A 319 -6.98 12.48 33.96
CA GLN A 319 -5.57 12.07 33.95
C GLN A 319 -5.03 11.66 32.56
N GLY A 320 -5.92 11.48 31.57
CA GLY A 320 -5.54 11.11 30.21
C GLY A 320 -4.98 12.31 29.41
N PHE A 321 -4.36 12.02 28.27
CA PHE A 321 -3.91 13.05 27.35
C PHE A 321 -5.10 13.75 26.69
N SER A 322 -5.13 15.08 26.78
CA SER A 322 -6.12 15.90 26.09
C SER A 322 -5.63 16.24 24.69
N THR A 323 -6.38 15.87 23.66
CA THR A 323 -6.07 16.19 22.27
C THR A 323 -6.30 17.68 22.02
N ALA A 324 -5.24 18.43 21.78
CA ALA A 324 -5.30 19.86 21.53
C ALA A 324 -5.38 20.24 20.05
N ASP A 325 -4.83 19.40 19.19
CA ASP A 325 -4.73 19.62 17.76
C ASP A 325 -4.61 18.28 16.99
N ASP A 326 -4.31 18.32 15.71
CA ASP A 326 -4.11 17.15 14.83
C ASP A 326 -2.65 16.75 14.68
N SER A 327 -1.76 17.21 15.57
CA SER A 327 -0.36 16.81 15.57
C SER A 327 -0.22 15.33 15.92
N TRP A 328 0.60 14.61 15.16
CA TRP A 328 0.82 13.18 15.37
C TRP A 328 2.32 12.85 15.46
N ASN A 329 2.61 11.68 16.05
CA ASN A 329 3.96 11.16 16.19
C ASN A 329 3.99 9.64 16.00
N ASN A 330 4.91 9.15 15.16
CA ASN A 330 5.14 7.72 14.95
C ASN A 330 6.20 7.20 15.91
N ARG A 331 5.78 6.67 17.05
CA ARG A 331 6.68 6.09 18.05
C ARG A 331 7.21 4.71 17.65
N TRP A 332 6.66 4.10 16.61
CA TRP A 332 7.13 2.82 16.07
C TRP A 332 8.38 2.93 15.19
N ARG A 333 8.89 4.14 14.99
CA ARG A 333 10.22 4.32 14.37
C ARG A 333 11.36 3.77 15.23
N THR A 334 11.10 3.48 16.49
CA THR A 334 12.01 2.84 17.43
C THR A 334 11.34 1.63 18.06
N GLY A 335 12.13 0.67 18.57
CA GLY A 335 11.61 -0.56 19.18
C GLY A 335 11.26 -1.64 18.14
N PRO A 336 10.46 -2.65 18.49
CA PRO A 336 10.21 -3.81 17.64
C PRO A 336 9.56 -3.46 16.30
N ASN A 337 8.77 -2.40 16.22
CA ASN A 337 8.07 -2.01 15.00
C ASN A 337 8.92 -1.22 14.00
N GLN A 338 10.23 -1.04 14.23
CA GLN A 338 11.19 -0.58 13.22
C GLN A 338 11.17 -1.49 11.96
N VAL A 339 10.84 -2.76 12.14
CA VAL A 339 10.75 -3.76 11.05
C VAL A 339 9.73 -3.38 9.97
N LEU A 340 8.80 -2.46 10.24
CA LEU A 340 7.89 -1.90 9.25
C LEU A 340 8.63 -1.04 8.20
N GLY A 341 9.87 -0.67 8.45
CA GLY A 341 10.76 -0.02 7.49
C GLY A 341 10.33 1.42 7.17
N TRP A 342 10.28 2.26 8.21
CA TRP A 342 9.93 3.68 8.10
C TRP A 342 10.95 4.45 7.29
N SER A 343 10.50 5.32 6.39
CA SER A 343 11.38 6.11 5.53
C SER A 343 12.24 7.10 6.33
N ALA A 344 13.56 7.08 6.10
CA ALA A 344 14.48 8.01 6.73
C ALA A 344 14.33 9.46 6.20
N SER A 345 13.67 9.67 5.08
CA SER A 345 13.41 11.01 4.52
C SER A 345 12.30 11.77 5.24
N LEU A 346 11.51 11.10 6.10
CA LEU A 346 10.42 11.68 6.87
C LEU A 346 10.77 11.70 8.35
N THR A 347 10.23 12.69 9.07
CA THR A 347 10.54 12.91 10.49
C THR A 347 9.82 11.94 11.44
N GLY A 348 8.75 11.27 10.98
CA GLY A 348 7.87 10.47 11.81
C GLY A 348 6.94 11.29 12.69
N ALA A 349 6.74 12.56 12.36
CA ALA A 349 5.83 13.47 13.03
C ALA A 349 5.27 14.49 12.03
N GLY A 350 4.08 15.00 12.30
CA GLY A 350 3.43 15.99 11.43
C GLY A 350 2.07 16.41 11.95
N ASN A 351 1.29 17.04 11.08
CA ASN A 351 -0.08 17.46 11.35
C ASN A 351 -1.02 16.91 10.27
N GLY A 352 -2.18 16.46 10.69
CA GLY A 352 -3.27 16.03 9.82
C GLY A 352 -3.06 14.70 9.11
N ALA A 353 -4.16 14.23 8.51
CA ALA A 353 -4.24 12.93 7.86
C ALA A 353 -3.30 12.77 6.65
N LYS A 354 -3.12 13.85 5.86
CA LYS A 354 -2.26 13.81 4.66
C LYS A 354 -0.81 13.43 5.00
N SER A 355 -0.22 14.11 5.99
CA SER A 355 1.17 13.86 6.38
C SER A 355 1.32 12.48 7.05
N LEU A 356 0.31 11.99 7.78
CA LEU A 356 0.28 10.62 8.27
C LEU A 356 0.20 9.61 7.11
N GLY A 357 -0.64 9.87 6.11
CA GLY A 357 -0.70 9.06 4.89
C GLY A 357 0.67 8.91 4.23
N GLN A 358 1.40 10.02 4.06
CA GLN A 358 2.75 10.03 3.52
C GLN A 358 3.74 9.19 4.35
N GLU A 359 3.66 9.25 5.67
CA GLU A 359 4.47 8.42 6.57
C GLU A 359 4.21 6.93 6.37
N LEU A 360 2.93 6.53 6.28
CA LEU A 360 2.52 5.14 6.14
C LEU A 360 2.89 4.57 4.76
N GLU A 361 2.59 5.30 3.68
CA GLU A 361 2.83 4.84 2.30
C GLU A 361 4.31 4.85 1.89
N ALA A 362 5.15 5.62 2.60
CA ALA A 362 6.60 5.61 2.40
C ALA A 362 7.31 4.46 3.14
N SER A 363 6.59 3.65 3.93
CA SER A 363 7.16 2.51 4.64
C SER A 363 7.41 1.31 3.72
N THR A 364 8.42 0.49 4.05
CA THR A 364 8.63 -0.80 3.36
C THR A 364 7.44 -1.74 3.55
N ALA A 365 6.78 -1.68 4.72
CA ALA A 365 5.59 -2.48 5.00
C ALA A 365 4.45 -2.20 4.02
N PHE A 366 4.24 -0.93 3.62
CA PHE A 366 3.27 -0.58 2.59
C PHE A 366 3.57 -1.31 1.26
N ALA A 367 4.79 -1.17 0.75
CA ALA A 367 5.17 -1.79 -0.52
C ALA A 367 5.08 -3.33 -0.44
N THR A 368 5.57 -3.92 0.65
CA THR A 368 5.52 -5.37 0.89
C THR A 368 4.09 -5.89 0.98
N CYS A 369 3.19 -5.14 1.63
CA CYS A 369 1.78 -5.50 1.75
C CYS A 369 1.11 -5.56 0.38
N GLN A 370 1.25 -4.50 -0.45
CA GLN A 370 0.64 -4.46 -1.77
C GLN A 370 1.17 -5.59 -2.68
N VAL A 371 2.48 -5.78 -2.70
CA VAL A 371 3.11 -6.84 -3.49
C VAL A 371 2.66 -8.23 -3.03
N THR A 372 2.66 -8.50 -1.72
CA THR A 372 2.26 -9.81 -1.18
C THR A 372 0.79 -10.11 -1.44
N ARG A 373 -0.08 -9.09 -1.40
CA ARG A 373 -1.50 -9.23 -1.72
C ARG A 373 -1.69 -9.62 -3.18
N VAL A 374 -1.10 -8.88 -4.10
CA VAL A 374 -1.16 -9.21 -5.53
C VAL A 374 -0.58 -10.61 -5.80
N PHE A 375 0.52 -10.97 -5.14
CA PHE A 375 1.06 -12.33 -5.24
C PHE A 375 0.02 -13.38 -4.83
N LYS A 376 -0.67 -13.19 -3.70
CA LYS A 376 -1.70 -14.14 -3.23
C LYS A 376 -2.87 -14.25 -4.21
N ASP A 377 -3.32 -13.11 -4.74
CA ASP A 377 -4.46 -13.08 -5.66
C ASP A 377 -4.13 -13.73 -7.01
N VAL A 378 -2.93 -13.47 -7.56
CA VAL A 378 -2.50 -14.02 -8.86
C VAL A 378 -2.00 -15.46 -8.74
N CYS A 379 -1.22 -15.80 -7.72
CA CYS A 379 -0.69 -17.14 -7.53
C CYS A 379 -1.69 -18.11 -6.89
N LEU A 380 -2.83 -17.59 -6.37
CA LEU A 380 -3.89 -18.34 -5.66
C LEU A 380 -3.36 -19.11 -4.46
N ARG A 381 -2.31 -18.62 -3.83
CA ARG A 381 -1.69 -19.18 -2.62
C ARG A 381 -0.87 -18.14 -1.87
N ALA A 382 -0.69 -18.32 -0.59
CA ALA A 382 0.27 -17.56 0.18
C ALA A 382 1.73 -17.95 -0.21
N PRO A 383 2.70 -17.03 -0.08
CA PRO A 383 4.10 -17.36 -0.22
C PRO A 383 4.50 -18.35 0.89
N ASN A 384 5.19 -19.44 0.53
CA ASN A 384 5.54 -20.52 1.46
C ASN A 384 6.93 -21.13 1.22
N THR A 385 7.71 -20.60 0.28
CA THR A 385 9.06 -21.04 -0.03
C THR A 385 10.07 -19.90 0.05
N SER A 386 11.36 -20.23 0.14
CA SER A 386 12.44 -19.23 0.04
C SER A 386 12.46 -18.55 -1.34
N ALA A 387 12.08 -19.28 -2.40
CA ALA A 387 11.95 -18.72 -3.75
C ALA A 387 10.82 -17.70 -3.82
N ASP A 388 9.66 -17.94 -3.19
CA ASP A 388 8.58 -16.96 -3.09
C ASP A 388 9.02 -15.70 -2.36
N THR A 389 9.75 -15.88 -1.25
CA THR A 389 10.28 -14.75 -0.48
C THR A 389 11.25 -13.91 -1.32
N ALA A 390 12.17 -14.56 -2.04
CA ALA A 390 13.10 -13.89 -2.94
C ALA A 390 12.37 -13.13 -4.06
N GLN A 391 11.35 -13.76 -4.65
CA GLN A 391 10.52 -13.14 -5.70
C GLN A 391 9.76 -11.92 -5.17
N ILE A 392 9.14 -12.02 -3.98
CA ILE A 392 8.44 -10.88 -3.36
C ILE A 392 9.42 -9.75 -3.09
N ASN A 393 10.60 -10.01 -2.53
CA ASN A 393 11.59 -8.96 -2.28
C ASN A 393 12.05 -8.27 -3.57
N SER A 394 12.23 -9.03 -4.65
CA SER A 394 12.54 -8.49 -5.98
C SER A 394 11.41 -7.61 -6.49
N MET A 395 10.14 -8.06 -6.37
CA MET A 395 8.98 -7.28 -6.78
C MET A 395 8.78 -6.03 -5.91
N VAL A 396 9.05 -6.07 -4.61
CA VAL A 396 9.00 -4.90 -3.72
C VAL A 396 10.01 -3.85 -4.19
N THR A 397 11.24 -4.24 -4.48
CA THR A 397 12.27 -3.33 -5.02
C THR A 397 11.84 -2.73 -6.35
N SER A 398 11.28 -3.55 -7.25
CA SER A 398 10.74 -3.09 -8.53
C SER A 398 9.55 -2.14 -8.35
N PHE A 399 8.63 -2.46 -7.44
CA PHE A 399 7.44 -1.67 -7.15
C PHE A 399 7.79 -0.30 -6.56
N GLN A 400 8.76 -0.23 -5.67
CA GLN A 400 9.23 1.04 -5.10
C GLN A 400 9.86 1.98 -6.16
N ASN A 401 10.22 1.45 -7.33
CA ASN A 401 10.66 2.25 -8.47
C ASN A 401 9.46 2.67 -9.33
N GLY A 402 8.65 3.62 -8.84
CA GLY A 402 7.52 4.21 -9.54
C GLY A 402 6.14 3.73 -9.11
N TYR A 403 6.06 2.74 -8.22
CA TYR A 403 4.82 2.27 -7.57
C TYR A 403 3.69 1.90 -8.54
N LYS A 404 4.02 1.24 -9.66
CA LYS A 404 3.05 0.80 -10.68
C LYS A 404 2.48 -0.57 -10.34
N LEU A 405 1.23 -0.61 -9.87
CA LEU A 405 0.63 -1.86 -9.40
C LEU A 405 0.39 -2.87 -10.51
N ARG A 406 0.06 -2.44 -11.74
CA ARG A 406 -0.07 -3.35 -12.91
C ARG A 406 1.20 -4.17 -13.15
N GLN A 407 2.38 -3.57 -12.93
CA GLN A 407 3.65 -4.27 -13.05
C GLN A 407 3.79 -5.41 -12.04
N VAL A 408 3.29 -5.22 -10.82
CA VAL A 408 3.29 -6.28 -9.78
C VAL A 408 2.39 -7.45 -10.18
N PHE A 409 1.20 -7.18 -10.75
CA PHE A 409 0.33 -8.22 -11.31
C PHE A 409 1.04 -9.01 -12.39
N ALA A 410 1.69 -8.34 -13.33
CA ALA A 410 2.41 -9.00 -14.43
C ALA A 410 3.59 -9.85 -13.93
N GLN A 411 4.40 -9.33 -13.01
CA GLN A 411 5.52 -10.05 -12.42
C GLN A 411 5.07 -11.27 -11.60
N SER A 412 3.97 -11.13 -10.84
CA SER A 412 3.37 -12.25 -10.10
C SER A 412 2.85 -13.35 -11.04
N ALA A 413 2.18 -12.96 -12.12
CA ALA A 413 1.66 -13.90 -13.10
C ALA A 413 2.78 -14.65 -13.85
N ALA A 414 3.82 -13.93 -14.25
CA ALA A 414 4.99 -14.53 -14.87
C ALA A 414 5.70 -15.51 -13.94
N TYR A 415 5.85 -15.20 -12.66
CA TYR A 415 6.41 -16.09 -11.66
C TYR A 415 5.55 -17.35 -11.44
N CYS A 416 4.23 -17.20 -11.42
CA CYS A 416 3.28 -18.27 -11.13
C CYS A 416 2.68 -18.95 -12.37
N MET A 417 3.22 -18.69 -13.57
CA MET A 417 2.68 -19.29 -14.80
C MET A 417 2.85 -20.82 -14.87
N GLY A 418 3.80 -21.38 -14.08
CA GLY A 418 4.14 -22.79 -14.07
C GLY A 418 5.07 -23.19 -15.22
N ASN A 419 5.49 -24.42 -15.21
CA ASN A 419 6.34 -25.01 -16.25
C ASN A 419 5.54 -25.48 -17.44
#